data_5cb44a56a418680b4eb941ad2735ab5a
#
_entry.id   5cb44a56a418680b4eb941ad2735ab5a
#
_cell.length_a   1.000
_cell.length_b   1.000
_cell.length_c   1.000
_cell.angle_alpha   90.00
_cell.angle_beta   90.00
_cell.angle_gamma   90.00
#
_symmetry.space_group_name_H-M   'P 1'
#
loop_
_entity.id
_entity.type
_entity.pdbx_description
1 polymer ?
#
loop_
_entity_poly.entity_id
_entity_poly.type
_entity_poly.pdbx_seq_one_letter_code
_entity_poly.pdbx_strand_id
1 'polypeptide(L)'
;MHPIAQANGLRVHVFEEGYVRPHWLTLEKHGVNGRSQLPRDPAWYRDQRRVTPPGPPGQPTGYNLYERAFHDIRYRGANTFFATRFPHYRSHRPRNGFFEYSGLAARALRQRQHHRDSDQVTRELLDAGRAYYIFPLQLNSDAQIVVHSPFDSVREAIAKVLTSFASHAPADSWLVIKNHPLDTGLIDYRRHAEQLARELGMAERLRFIDAGHLPTLLDHARGAVVVNSTVGLSALHHRRPLIALGTAIYGMPGLTWQGSLDDFWLHAEAPDMHLYQAFLDYVVHHTQINGDFYTRSGIAMATAGAVRRLEAATHA
;
A
#
# COMPACT_ATOMS: atom_id res chain seq x y z
N MET A 1 20.73 -12.70 -2.91
CA MET A 1 20.32 -13.68 -3.97
C MET A 1 20.19 -13.02 -5.35
N HIS A 2 19.35 -11.96 -5.52
CA HIS A 2 19.13 -11.31 -6.82
C HIS A 2 20.42 -10.85 -7.54
N PRO A 3 21.36 -10.11 -6.91
CA PRO A 3 22.61 -9.71 -7.59
C PRO A 3 23.46 -10.89 -8.04
N ILE A 4 23.50 -11.96 -7.25
CA ILE A 4 24.26 -13.19 -7.58
C ILE A 4 23.64 -13.88 -8.79
N ALA A 5 22.31 -14.00 -8.84
CA ALA A 5 21.62 -14.59 -9.98
C ALA A 5 21.86 -13.78 -11.26
N GLN A 6 21.77 -12.46 -11.20
CA GLN A 6 22.07 -11.59 -12.34
C GLN A 6 23.52 -11.70 -12.81
N ALA A 7 24.49 -11.71 -11.87
CA ALA A 7 25.91 -11.89 -12.20
C ALA A 7 26.21 -13.23 -12.90
N ASN A 8 25.37 -14.24 -12.70
CA ASN A 8 25.46 -15.55 -13.34
C ASN A 8 24.53 -15.70 -14.57
N GLY A 9 23.99 -14.60 -15.10
CA GLY A 9 23.15 -14.64 -16.29
C GLY A 9 21.78 -15.32 -16.09
N LEU A 10 21.36 -15.56 -14.84
CA LEU A 10 20.09 -16.21 -14.54
C LEU A 10 18.92 -15.21 -14.65
N ARG A 11 17.84 -15.65 -15.27
CA ARG A 11 16.59 -14.87 -15.28
C ARG A 11 15.95 -14.86 -13.90
N VAL A 12 15.68 -13.67 -13.39
CA VAL A 12 15.05 -13.48 -12.09
C VAL A 12 13.60 -13.02 -12.28
N HIS A 13 12.68 -13.76 -11.71
CA HIS A 13 11.27 -13.42 -11.65
C HIS A 13 10.86 -13.24 -10.19
N VAL A 14 10.15 -12.16 -9.89
CA VAL A 14 9.77 -11.79 -8.53
C VAL A 14 8.25 -11.83 -8.40
N PHE A 15 7.78 -12.56 -7.39
CA PHE A 15 6.39 -12.60 -7.00
C PHE A 15 6.15 -11.67 -5.80
N GLU A 16 5.02 -10.96 -5.83
CA GLU A 16 4.55 -10.12 -4.72
C GLU A 16 3.01 -10.14 -4.68
N GLU A 17 2.41 -9.65 -3.59
CA GLU A 17 0.97 -9.37 -3.59
C GLU A 17 0.61 -8.37 -4.70
N GLY A 18 -0.56 -8.54 -5.29
CA GLY A 18 -0.98 -7.77 -6.46
C GLY A 18 -1.00 -6.26 -6.23
N TYR A 19 -0.61 -5.51 -7.24
CA TYR A 19 -0.80 -4.06 -7.29
C TYR A 19 -2.28 -3.72 -7.32
N VAL A 20 -3.04 -4.48 -8.09
CA VAL A 20 -4.51 -4.41 -8.13
C VAL A 20 -5.08 -5.44 -7.15
N ARG A 21 -5.97 -4.99 -6.27
CA ARG A 21 -6.57 -5.85 -5.24
C ARG A 21 -8.09 -5.85 -5.35
N PRO A 22 -8.75 -6.88 -4.90
CA PRO A 22 -8.24 -8.21 -4.49
C PRO A 22 -7.97 -9.13 -5.69
N HIS A 23 -7.59 -10.39 -5.43
CA HIS A 23 -7.54 -11.49 -6.39
C HIS A 23 -6.38 -11.49 -7.39
N TRP A 24 -5.38 -10.65 -7.20
CA TRP A 24 -4.23 -10.56 -8.08
C TRP A 24 -2.92 -10.74 -7.31
N LEU A 25 -1.94 -11.37 -7.98
CA LEU A 25 -0.54 -11.38 -7.63
C LEU A 25 0.26 -10.65 -8.69
N THR A 26 1.37 -10.07 -8.28
CA THR A 26 2.35 -9.46 -9.19
C THR A 26 3.42 -10.47 -9.56
N LEU A 27 3.76 -10.54 -10.83
CA LEU A 27 4.92 -11.27 -11.35
C LEU A 27 5.66 -10.40 -12.35
N GLU A 28 6.86 -9.97 -11.99
CA GLU A 28 7.71 -9.14 -12.85
C GLU A 28 9.13 -9.73 -12.99
N LYS A 29 9.80 -9.36 -14.07
CA LYS A 29 11.24 -9.63 -14.24
C LYS A 29 12.05 -8.62 -13.42
N HIS A 30 13.14 -9.07 -12.82
CA HIS A 30 14.15 -8.26 -12.11
C HIS A 30 13.70 -7.59 -10.81
N GLY A 31 12.47 -7.20 -10.64
CA GLY A 31 12.01 -6.56 -9.42
C GLY A 31 10.56 -6.10 -9.48
N VAL A 32 10.02 -5.74 -8.32
CA VAL A 32 8.65 -5.26 -8.12
C VAL A 32 8.67 -3.95 -7.35
N ASN A 33 7.55 -3.25 -7.29
CA ASN A 33 7.39 -2.01 -6.52
C ASN A 33 8.39 -0.92 -6.95
N GLY A 34 9.22 -0.42 -6.06
CA GLY A 34 10.23 0.58 -6.37
C GLY A 34 11.30 0.11 -7.37
N ARG A 35 11.44 -1.21 -7.57
CA ARG A 35 12.35 -1.83 -8.57
C ARG A 35 11.62 -2.37 -9.80
N SER A 36 10.33 -2.09 -9.93
CA SER A 36 9.55 -2.46 -11.10
C SER A 36 10.14 -1.81 -12.36
N GLN A 37 10.11 -2.56 -13.46
CA GLN A 37 10.53 -2.08 -14.77
C GLN A 37 9.39 -1.41 -15.56
N LEU A 38 8.25 -1.21 -14.92
CA LEU A 38 7.14 -0.46 -15.52
C LEU A 38 7.61 0.95 -15.90
N PRO A 39 7.39 1.39 -17.14
CA PRO A 39 7.72 2.74 -17.58
C PRO A 39 7.04 3.80 -16.72
N ARG A 40 7.69 4.94 -16.55
CA ARG A 40 7.15 6.10 -15.82
C ARG A 40 6.94 7.28 -16.73
N ASP A 41 6.72 7.00 -17.99
CA ASP A 41 6.43 7.98 -19.03
C ASP A 41 4.93 7.92 -19.39
N PRO A 42 4.17 9.00 -19.15
CA PRO A 42 2.75 9.05 -19.52
C PRO A 42 2.50 8.88 -21.02
N ALA A 43 3.40 9.38 -21.89
CA ALA A 43 3.25 9.26 -23.34
C ALA A 43 3.30 7.80 -23.78
N TRP A 44 4.20 7.03 -23.17
CA TRP A 44 4.32 5.61 -23.44
C TRP A 44 3.00 4.85 -23.18
N TYR A 45 2.32 5.09 -22.07
CA TYR A 45 1.04 4.43 -21.75
C TYR A 45 -0.08 4.86 -22.69
N ARG A 46 -0.12 6.13 -23.11
CA ARG A 46 -1.10 6.61 -24.11
C ARG A 46 -0.92 5.91 -25.46
N ASP A 47 0.30 5.64 -25.86
CA ASP A 47 0.61 4.89 -27.06
C ASP A 47 0.26 3.40 -26.92
N GLN A 48 0.61 2.78 -25.79
CA GLN A 48 0.27 1.38 -25.49
C GLN A 48 -1.23 1.13 -25.41
N ARG A 49 -2.04 2.10 -25.04
CA ARG A 49 -3.50 1.99 -25.00
C ARG A 49 -4.11 1.54 -26.32
N ARG A 50 -3.46 1.82 -27.43
CA ARG A 50 -3.95 1.44 -28.76
C ARG A 50 -3.84 -0.06 -29.03
N VAL A 51 -2.96 -0.76 -28.34
CA VAL A 51 -2.65 -2.18 -28.55
C VAL A 51 -2.95 -3.03 -27.30
N THR A 52 -3.07 -2.43 -26.13
CA THR A 52 -3.40 -3.14 -24.89
C THR A 52 -4.92 -3.12 -24.70
N PRO A 53 -5.58 -4.29 -24.70
CA PRO A 53 -7.03 -4.36 -24.44
C PRO A 53 -7.33 -3.98 -22.98
N PRO A 54 -8.59 -3.69 -22.62
CA PRO A 54 -8.99 -3.53 -21.23
C PRO A 54 -8.57 -4.72 -20.38
N GLY A 55 -8.08 -4.45 -19.18
CA GLY A 55 -7.65 -5.50 -18.24
C GLY A 55 -8.85 -6.40 -17.88
N PRO A 56 -8.68 -7.73 -17.88
CA PRO A 56 -9.77 -8.62 -17.48
C PRO A 56 -10.12 -8.39 -16.01
N PRO A 57 -11.39 -8.58 -15.62
CA PRO A 57 -11.78 -8.54 -14.22
C PRO A 57 -11.11 -9.69 -13.45
N GLY A 58 -10.69 -9.42 -12.21
CA GLY A 58 -10.15 -10.46 -11.34
C GLY A 58 -11.23 -11.47 -10.96
N GLN A 59 -10.95 -12.75 -11.17
CA GLN A 59 -11.84 -13.82 -10.73
C GLN A 59 -11.66 -14.03 -9.23
N PRO A 60 -12.75 -14.19 -8.45
CA PRO A 60 -12.68 -14.42 -7.01
C PRO A 60 -11.85 -15.67 -6.67
N THR A 61 -10.92 -15.51 -5.73
CA THR A 61 -10.03 -16.59 -5.28
C THR A 61 -10.55 -17.33 -4.05
N GLY A 62 -11.66 -16.86 -3.46
CA GLY A 62 -12.13 -17.35 -2.16
C GLY A 62 -11.30 -16.86 -0.98
N TYR A 63 -10.42 -15.86 -1.19
CA TYR A 63 -9.56 -15.31 -0.15
C TYR A 63 -10.35 -14.94 1.10
N ASN A 64 -9.88 -15.42 2.24
CA ASN A 64 -10.38 -15.04 3.55
C ASN A 64 -9.22 -14.84 4.54
N LEU A 65 -9.46 -13.96 5.53
CA LEU A 65 -8.45 -13.60 6.51
C LEU A 65 -8.05 -14.79 7.42
N TYR A 66 -8.96 -15.73 7.65
CA TYR A 66 -8.72 -16.88 8.54
C TYR A 66 -7.70 -17.85 7.93
N GLU A 67 -7.81 -18.15 6.64
CA GLU A 67 -6.82 -18.99 5.94
C GLU A 67 -5.44 -18.33 5.94
N ARG A 68 -5.37 -17.02 5.66
CA ARG A 68 -4.12 -16.27 5.75
C ARG A 68 -3.51 -16.34 7.14
N ALA A 69 -4.31 -16.11 8.19
CA ALA A 69 -3.86 -16.18 9.57
C ALA A 69 -3.37 -17.60 9.94
N PHE A 70 -4.09 -18.64 9.50
CA PHE A 70 -3.71 -20.03 9.72
C PHE A 70 -2.34 -20.36 9.09
N HIS A 71 -2.11 -19.95 7.84
CA HIS A 71 -0.81 -20.16 7.19
C HIS A 71 0.31 -19.38 7.88
N ASP A 72 0.06 -18.15 8.31
CA ASP A 72 1.06 -17.35 9.05
C ASP A 72 1.41 -17.99 10.40
N ILE A 73 0.41 -18.47 11.14
CA ILE A 73 0.63 -19.17 12.42
C ILE A 73 1.45 -20.46 12.20
N ARG A 74 1.12 -21.25 11.20
CA ARG A 74 1.89 -22.46 10.86
C ARG A 74 3.33 -22.14 10.50
N TYR A 75 3.55 -21.14 9.65
CA TYR A 75 4.89 -20.71 9.26
C TYR A 75 5.73 -20.27 10.47
N ARG A 76 5.16 -19.47 11.36
CA ARG A 76 5.85 -19.00 12.56
C ARG A 76 6.09 -20.12 13.57
N GLY A 77 5.10 -21.00 13.74
CA GLY A 77 5.24 -22.20 14.56
C GLY A 77 6.38 -23.09 14.07
N ALA A 78 6.43 -23.34 12.77
CA ALA A 78 7.52 -24.11 12.17
C ALA A 78 8.90 -23.43 12.38
N ASN A 79 8.99 -22.12 12.18
CA ASN A 79 10.23 -21.38 12.42
C ASN A 79 10.71 -21.47 13.87
N THR A 80 9.80 -21.45 14.83
CA THR A 80 10.14 -21.58 16.26
C THR A 80 10.52 -23.03 16.59
N PHE A 81 9.74 -24.00 16.14
CA PHE A 81 9.94 -25.42 16.46
C PHE A 81 11.21 -25.99 15.83
N PHE A 82 11.53 -25.58 14.59
CA PHE A 82 12.70 -26.07 13.87
C PHE A 82 13.91 -25.13 13.95
N ALA A 83 13.91 -24.12 14.79
CA ALA A 83 15.00 -23.14 14.91
C ALA A 83 16.37 -23.80 15.15
N THR A 84 16.43 -24.85 15.99
CA THR A 84 17.66 -25.62 16.26
C THR A 84 18.14 -26.44 15.06
N ARG A 85 17.22 -26.88 14.21
CA ARG A 85 17.55 -27.65 12.99
C ARG A 85 18.10 -26.76 11.87
N PHE A 86 17.69 -25.48 11.86
CA PHE A 86 18.11 -24.48 10.86
C PHE A 86 18.71 -23.22 11.51
N PRO A 87 19.87 -23.35 12.20
CA PRO A 87 20.43 -22.26 13.01
C PRO A 87 20.83 -21.01 12.22
N HIS A 88 21.05 -21.14 10.91
CA HIS A 88 21.40 -20.03 10.03
C HIS A 88 20.20 -19.40 9.31
N TYR A 89 18.99 -19.95 9.49
CA TYR A 89 17.79 -19.36 8.91
C TYR A 89 17.43 -18.06 9.64
N ARG A 90 17.34 -17.00 8.86
CA ARG A 90 16.87 -15.68 9.35
C ARG A 90 15.53 -15.37 8.71
N SER A 91 14.51 -15.23 9.53
CA SER A 91 13.19 -14.78 9.06
C SER A 91 13.30 -13.36 8.51
N HIS A 92 12.55 -13.09 7.44
CA HIS A 92 12.37 -11.74 6.90
C HIS A 92 11.57 -10.83 7.85
N ARG A 93 10.94 -11.38 8.90
CA ARG A 93 10.20 -10.63 9.90
C ARG A 93 11.07 -10.42 11.15
N PRO A 94 11.44 -9.17 11.48
CA PRO A 94 12.44 -8.88 12.51
C PRO A 94 11.95 -9.12 13.92
N ARG A 95 10.64 -9.27 14.16
CA ARG A 95 10.07 -9.40 15.51
C ARG A 95 9.64 -10.83 15.82
N ASN A 96 9.75 -11.19 17.12
CA ASN A 96 9.23 -12.45 17.61
C ASN A 96 7.71 -12.50 17.43
N GLY A 97 7.21 -13.59 16.85
CA GLY A 97 5.78 -13.79 16.58
C GLY A 97 4.90 -13.61 17.81
N PHE A 98 5.38 -13.99 19.00
CA PHE A 98 4.62 -13.84 20.24
C PHE A 98 4.20 -12.38 20.51
N PHE A 99 5.12 -11.43 20.39
CA PHE A 99 4.81 -10.01 20.60
C PHE A 99 3.87 -9.47 19.53
N GLU A 100 4.01 -9.89 18.28
CA GLU A 100 3.10 -9.45 17.21
C GLU A 100 1.68 -10.00 17.42
N TYR A 101 1.53 -11.27 17.79
CA TYR A 101 0.21 -11.83 18.07
C TYR A 101 -0.43 -11.30 19.34
N SER A 102 0.35 -11.00 20.39
CA SER A 102 -0.19 -10.36 21.59
C SER A 102 -0.71 -8.96 21.28
N GLY A 103 0.00 -8.20 20.44
CA GLY A 103 -0.46 -6.90 19.96
C GLY A 103 -1.73 -7.00 19.12
N LEU A 104 -1.79 -7.94 18.18
CA LEU A 104 -3.00 -8.18 17.38
C LEU A 104 -4.19 -8.64 18.23
N ALA A 105 -3.97 -9.49 19.24
CA ALA A 105 -5.02 -9.92 20.17
C ALA A 105 -5.54 -8.75 21.02
N ALA A 106 -4.63 -7.94 21.57
CA ALA A 106 -5.02 -6.72 22.30
C ALA A 106 -5.82 -5.75 21.44
N ARG A 107 -5.42 -5.60 20.17
CA ARG A 107 -6.13 -4.77 19.19
C ARG A 107 -7.50 -5.37 18.84
N ALA A 108 -7.60 -6.69 18.68
CA ALA A 108 -8.88 -7.37 18.43
C ALA A 108 -9.89 -7.16 19.57
N LEU A 109 -9.45 -7.16 20.82
CA LEU A 109 -10.28 -6.84 21.98
C LEU A 109 -10.83 -5.40 21.93
N ARG A 110 -10.08 -4.46 21.37
CA ARG A 110 -10.48 -3.06 21.20
C ARG A 110 -11.14 -2.78 19.84
N GLN A 111 -11.27 -3.77 18.98
CA GLN A 111 -11.75 -3.59 17.62
C GLN A 111 -13.12 -2.91 17.53
N ARG A 112 -14.05 -3.29 18.41
CA ARG A 112 -15.38 -2.67 18.45
C ARG A 112 -15.32 -1.18 18.80
N GLN A 113 -14.44 -0.80 19.71
CA GLN A 113 -14.22 0.60 20.07
C GLN A 113 -13.57 1.34 18.91
N HIS A 114 -12.50 0.80 18.31
CA HIS A 114 -11.84 1.39 17.14
C HIS A 114 -12.80 1.62 15.97
N HIS A 115 -13.73 0.69 15.73
CA HIS A 115 -14.76 0.87 14.70
C HIS A 115 -15.71 2.01 15.07
N ARG A 116 -16.23 2.04 16.29
CA ARG A 116 -17.15 3.11 16.75
C ARG A 116 -16.52 4.49 16.65
N ASP A 117 -15.29 4.62 17.16
CA ASP A 117 -14.56 5.90 17.16
C ASP A 117 -14.28 6.33 15.71
N SER A 118 -13.88 5.40 14.83
CA SER A 118 -13.62 5.69 13.42
C SER A 118 -14.89 6.02 12.64
N ASP A 119 -16.01 5.37 12.94
CA ASP A 119 -17.33 5.66 12.35
C ASP A 119 -17.84 7.03 12.81
N GLN A 120 -17.58 7.40 14.07
CA GLN A 120 -17.92 8.74 14.58
C GLN A 120 -17.10 9.81 13.85
N VAL A 121 -15.78 9.63 13.74
CA VAL A 121 -14.92 10.56 13.00
C VAL A 121 -15.33 10.63 11.52
N THR A 122 -15.66 9.50 10.90
CA THR A 122 -16.11 9.48 9.50
C THR A 122 -17.40 10.27 9.32
N ARG A 123 -18.37 10.12 10.22
CA ARG A 123 -19.60 10.95 10.21
C ARG A 123 -19.28 12.42 10.42
N GLU A 124 -18.45 12.76 11.41
CA GLU A 124 -18.01 14.14 11.65
C GLU A 124 -17.40 14.78 10.39
N LEU A 125 -16.56 14.04 9.66
CA LEU A 125 -15.95 14.50 8.40
C LEU A 125 -17.01 14.76 7.31
N LEU A 126 -17.96 13.86 7.16
CA LEU A 126 -19.00 13.95 6.13
C LEU A 126 -20.05 15.03 6.46
N ASP A 127 -20.50 15.08 7.71
CA ASP A 127 -21.53 16.01 8.15
C ASP A 127 -21.03 17.46 8.23
N ALA A 128 -19.78 17.65 8.62
CA ALA A 128 -19.17 18.98 8.71
C ALA A 128 -18.91 19.62 7.33
N GLY A 129 -18.91 18.82 6.23
CA GLY A 129 -18.61 19.30 4.88
C GLY A 129 -17.21 19.92 4.75
N ARG A 130 -16.30 19.65 5.71
CA ARG A 130 -14.95 20.21 5.71
C ARG A 130 -14.05 19.48 4.73
N ALA A 131 -13.22 20.24 4.05
CA ALA A 131 -12.18 19.67 3.23
C ALA A 131 -11.18 18.89 4.10
N TYR A 132 -10.83 17.67 3.71
CA TYR A 132 -9.80 16.91 4.40
C TYR A 132 -8.88 16.17 3.42
N TYR A 133 -7.67 15.94 3.88
CA TYR A 133 -6.69 15.10 3.21
C TYR A 133 -6.51 13.81 4.01
N ILE A 134 -6.21 12.72 3.30
CA ILE A 134 -6.02 11.41 3.94
C ILE A 134 -4.58 10.92 3.79
N PHE A 135 -4.00 10.44 4.88
CA PHE A 135 -2.70 9.80 4.93
C PHE A 135 -2.83 8.38 5.51
N PRO A 136 -3.05 7.36 4.69
CA PRO A 136 -3.07 5.98 5.14
C PRO A 136 -1.65 5.48 5.44
N LEU A 137 -1.45 4.98 6.65
CA LEU A 137 -0.17 4.45 7.09
C LEU A 137 0.09 3.05 6.52
N GLN A 138 1.35 2.73 6.35
CA GLN A 138 1.86 1.41 6.02
C GLN A 138 2.43 0.73 7.27
N LEU A 139 2.71 -0.58 7.18
CA LEU A 139 3.40 -1.26 8.28
C LEU A 139 4.87 -0.84 8.32
N ASN A 140 5.39 -0.58 9.52
CA ASN A 140 6.80 -0.19 9.69
C ASN A 140 7.80 -1.28 9.26
N SER A 141 7.36 -2.54 9.26
CA SER A 141 8.13 -3.69 8.77
C SER A 141 7.99 -3.90 7.26
N ASP A 142 7.23 -3.06 6.57
CA ASP A 142 7.06 -3.16 5.13
C ASP A 142 8.38 -2.77 4.44
N ALA A 143 8.85 -3.63 3.55
CA ALA A 143 10.00 -3.35 2.71
C ALA A 143 9.80 -2.07 1.87
N GLN A 144 8.56 -1.69 1.62
CA GLN A 144 8.22 -0.45 0.91
C GLN A 144 8.68 0.80 1.68
N ILE A 145 8.63 0.79 3.00
CA ILE A 145 9.14 1.89 3.83
C ILE A 145 10.66 1.85 3.87
N VAL A 146 11.24 0.71 4.28
CA VAL A 146 12.68 0.60 4.57
C VAL A 146 13.55 0.65 3.31
N VAL A 147 13.08 0.11 2.18
CA VAL A 147 13.90 -0.07 0.96
C VAL A 147 13.53 0.92 -0.15
N HIS A 148 12.26 1.31 -0.22
CA HIS A 148 11.71 2.05 -1.36
C HIS A 148 11.18 3.44 -1.00
N SER A 149 11.51 3.95 0.19
CA SER A 149 11.16 5.31 0.59
C SER A 149 12.37 6.07 1.14
N PRO A 150 12.30 7.40 1.22
CA PRO A 150 13.34 8.22 1.86
C PRO A 150 13.26 8.20 3.40
N PHE A 151 12.35 7.42 3.98
CA PHE A 151 12.10 7.40 5.43
C PHE A 151 12.65 6.15 6.09
N ASP A 152 13.27 6.31 7.25
CA ASP A 152 13.72 5.20 8.09
C ASP A 152 12.56 4.56 8.87
N SER A 153 11.45 5.26 9.02
CA SER A 153 10.28 4.79 9.77
C SER A 153 8.99 5.50 9.38
N VAL A 154 7.86 4.86 9.72
CA VAL A 154 6.53 5.46 9.60
C VAL A 154 6.40 6.73 10.47
N ARG A 155 7.09 6.81 11.62
CA ARG A 155 7.09 8.01 12.47
C ARG A 155 7.68 9.23 11.75
N GLU A 156 8.75 9.04 11.02
CA GLU A 156 9.38 10.10 10.25
C GLU A 156 8.48 10.59 9.13
N ALA A 157 7.81 9.65 8.43
CA ALA A 157 6.81 10.02 7.43
C ALA A 157 5.63 10.80 8.04
N ILE A 158 5.14 10.40 9.23
CA ILE A 158 4.12 11.15 9.97
C ILE A 158 4.61 12.56 10.30
N ALA A 159 5.83 12.69 10.82
CA ALA A 159 6.40 14.00 11.16
C ALA A 159 6.51 14.92 9.94
N LYS A 160 7.01 14.39 8.81
CA LYS A 160 7.10 15.14 7.55
C LYS A 160 5.74 15.64 7.08
N VAL A 161 4.73 14.76 7.10
CA VAL A 161 3.38 15.10 6.61
C VAL A 161 2.72 16.12 7.54
N LEU A 162 2.80 15.93 8.86
CA LEU A 162 2.21 16.87 9.83
C LEU A 162 2.85 18.25 9.77
N THR A 163 4.19 18.33 9.68
CA THR A 163 4.90 19.60 9.59
C THR A 163 4.52 20.38 8.34
N SER A 164 4.50 19.71 7.19
CA SER A 164 4.09 20.32 5.92
C SER A 164 2.63 20.78 5.98
N PHE A 165 1.73 19.92 6.47
CA PHE A 165 0.30 20.23 6.57
C PHE A 165 0.03 21.42 7.51
N ALA A 166 0.70 21.48 8.66
CA ALA A 166 0.53 22.57 9.62
C ALA A 166 0.85 23.92 9.01
N SER A 167 1.91 23.98 8.18
CA SER A 167 2.46 25.22 7.65
C SER A 167 1.82 25.65 6.32
N HIS A 168 1.35 24.71 5.48
CA HIS A 168 0.99 25.01 4.09
C HIS A 168 -0.43 24.63 3.69
N ALA A 169 -1.11 23.75 4.44
CA ALA A 169 -2.47 23.38 4.08
C ALA A 169 -3.48 24.46 4.48
N PRO A 170 -4.62 24.58 3.75
CA PRO A 170 -5.69 25.53 4.10
C PRO A 170 -6.09 25.41 5.58
N ALA A 171 -6.26 26.55 6.25
CA ALA A 171 -6.50 26.60 7.70
C ALA A 171 -7.78 25.88 8.14
N ASP A 172 -8.77 25.81 7.27
CA ASP A 172 -10.07 25.14 7.48
C ASP A 172 -10.08 23.65 7.13
N SER A 173 -8.96 23.14 6.60
CA SER A 173 -8.85 21.72 6.22
C SER A 173 -8.36 20.84 7.36
N TRP A 174 -8.73 19.56 7.29
CA TRP A 174 -8.33 18.53 8.25
C TRP A 174 -7.38 17.52 7.62
N LEU A 175 -6.52 16.92 8.45
CA LEU A 175 -5.69 15.78 8.07
C LEU A 175 -6.21 14.52 8.79
N VAL A 176 -6.59 13.52 8.01
CA VAL A 176 -7.00 12.21 8.51
C VAL A 176 -5.85 11.24 8.36
N ILE A 177 -5.27 10.79 9.46
CA ILE A 177 -4.31 9.69 9.45
C ILE A 177 -5.06 8.40 9.70
N LYS A 178 -4.99 7.47 8.74
CA LYS A 178 -5.63 6.16 8.86
C LYS A 178 -4.58 5.08 9.13
N ASN A 179 -4.70 4.44 10.30
CA ASN A 179 -3.80 3.36 10.66
C ASN A 179 -3.96 2.13 9.75
N HIS A 180 -2.90 1.33 9.64
CA HIS A 180 -2.96 0.10 8.86
C HIS A 180 -3.81 -0.96 9.60
N PRO A 181 -4.71 -1.69 8.91
CA PRO A 181 -5.57 -2.70 9.56
C PRO A 181 -4.80 -3.81 10.29
N LEU A 182 -3.62 -4.17 9.80
CA LEU A 182 -2.74 -5.20 10.37
C LEU A 182 -1.64 -4.61 11.27
N ASP A 183 -1.73 -3.34 11.64
CA ASP A 183 -0.80 -2.78 12.62
C ASP A 183 -0.96 -3.49 13.97
N THR A 184 0.16 -3.84 14.59
CA THR A 184 0.18 -4.60 15.85
C THR A 184 -0.07 -3.75 17.09
N GLY A 185 -0.03 -2.41 16.95
CA GLY A 185 -0.14 -1.47 18.07
C GLY A 185 1.09 -1.46 19.00
N LEU A 186 2.18 -2.14 18.63
CA LEU A 186 3.43 -2.12 19.40
C LEU A 186 4.16 -0.78 19.32
N ILE A 187 3.84 0.01 18.31
CA ILE A 187 4.25 1.41 18.18
C ILE A 187 2.97 2.25 18.22
N ASP A 188 2.89 3.16 19.17
CA ASP A 188 1.73 4.03 19.30
C ASP A 188 1.86 5.23 18.35
N TYR A 189 1.41 5.03 17.11
CA TYR A 189 1.41 6.08 16.08
C TYR A 189 0.39 7.17 16.38
N ARG A 190 -0.73 6.83 17.01
CA ARG A 190 -1.75 7.81 17.42
C ARG A 190 -1.15 8.82 18.39
N ARG A 191 -0.58 8.33 19.48
CA ARG A 191 0.04 9.21 20.49
C ARG A 191 1.15 10.07 19.89
N HIS A 192 1.96 9.50 19.01
CA HIS A 192 3.03 10.23 18.32
C HIS A 192 2.47 11.35 17.44
N ALA A 193 1.45 11.06 16.62
CA ALA A 193 0.83 12.04 15.74
C ALA A 193 0.11 13.14 16.52
N GLU A 194 -0.64 12.79 17.56
CA GLU A 194 -1.36 13.74 18.42
C GLU A 194 -0.40 14.65 19.21
N GLN A 195 0.71 14.10 19.71
CA GLN A 195 1.72 14.90 20.39
C GLN A 195 2.32 15.94 19.43
N LEU A 196 2.74 15.50 18.25
CA LEU A 196 3.32 16.38 17.25
C LEU A 196 2.32 17.43 16.76
N ALA A 197 1.05 17.05 16.57
CA ALA A 197 0.00 17.99 16.18
C ALA A 197 -0.23 19.08 17.23
N ARG A 198 -0.11 18.76 18.54
CA ARG A 198 -0.15 19.79 19.62
C ARG A 198 1.06 20.72 19.53
N GLU A 199 2.26 20.17 19.35
CA GLU A 199 3.50 20.96 19.21
C GLU A 199 3.45 21.90 18.00
N LEU A 200 2.79 21.49 16.92
CA LEU A 200 2.59 22.27 15.69
C LEU A 200 1.35 23.18 15.71
N GLY A 201 0.58 23.20 16.80
CA GLY A 201 -0.62 24.04 16.92
C GLY A 201 -1.80 23.62 16.04
N MET A 202 -1.83 22.35 15.58
CA MET A 202 -2.87 21.82 14.66
C MET A 202 -3.69 20.67 15.24
N ALA A 203 -3.72 20.50 16.55
CA ALA A 203 -4.41 19.38 17.21
C ALA A 203 -5.90 19.26 16.81
N GLU A 204 -6.61 20.38 16.68
CA GLU A 204 -8.01 20.42 16.26
C GLU A 204 -8.23 20.02 14.79
N ARG A 205 -7.18 20.05 13.99
CA ARG A 205 -7.21 19.72 12.56
C ARG A 205 -6.74 18.29 12.27
N LEU A 206 -6.29 17.54 13.27
CA LEU A 206 -5.88 16.16 13.13
C LEU A 206 -7.03 15.21 13.52
N ARG A 207 -7.27 14.22 12.70
CA ARG A 207 -8.07 13.03 13.02
C ARG A 207 -7.27 11.78 12.79
N PHE A 208 -7.18 10.94 13.80
CA PHE A 208 -6.51 9.64 13.70
C PHE A 208 -7.53 8.51 13.82
N ILE A 209 -7.60 7.63 12.84
CA ILE A 209 -8.56 6.52 12.80
C ILE A 209 -7.85 5.17 12.65
N ASP A 210 -8.32 4.15 13.35
CA ASP A 210 -7.79 2.78 13.31
C ASP A 210 -8.59 1.86 12.39
N ALA A 211 -9.79 2.24 12.03
CA ALA A 211 -10.70 1.52 11.16
C ALA A 211 -11.30 2.47 10.09
N GLY A 212 -12.47 2.17 9.57
CA GLY A 212 -13.18 2.99 8.60
C GLY A 212 -13.02 2.47 7.16
N HIS A 213 -14.08 2.69 6.39
CA HIS A 213 -14.17 2.24 5.00
C HIS A 213 -13.38 3.17 4.09
N LEU A 214 -12.23 2.71 3.61
CA LEU A 214 -11.29 3.52 2.82
C LEU A 214 -11.92 4.11 1.54
N PRO A 215 -12.72 3.38 0.74
CA PRO A 215 -13.41 3.96 -0.40
C PRO A 215 -14.25 5.19 -0.06
N THR A 216 -15.10 5.12 0.97
CA THR A 216 -15.90 6.26 1.42
C THR A 216 -15.03 7.46 1.83
N LEU A 217 -13.92 7.21 2.53
CA LEU A 217 -13.00 8.27 2.90
C LEU A 217 -12.32 8.89 1.68
N LEU A 218 -11.97 8.09 0.67
CA LEU A 218 -11.38 8.60 -0.56
C LEU A 218 -12.40 9.37 -1.41
N ASP A 219 -13.66 8.94 -1.45
CA ASP A 219 -14.71 9.63 -2.24
C ASP A 219 -14.93 11.09 -1.82
N HIS A 220 -14.62 11.43 -0.58
CA HIS A 220 -14.85 12.77 -0.03
C HIS A 220 -13.54 13.52 0.28
N ALA A 221 -12.39 12.86 0.19
CA ALA A 221 -11.10 13.50 0.43
C ALA A 221 -10.77 14.54 -0.65
N ARG A 222 -10.14 15.64 -0.27
CA ARG A 222 -9.57 16.63 -1.18
C ARG A 222 -8.30 16.13 -1.87
N GLY A 223 -7.58 15.25 -1.20
CA GLY A 223 -6.37 14.62 -1.74
C GLY A 223 -5.86 13.52 -0.81
N ALA A 224 -4.94 12.73 -1.32
CA ALA A 224 -4.31 11.64 -0.59
C ALA A 224 -2.79 11.76 -0.61
N VAL A 225 -2.16 11.53 0.53
CA VAL A 225 -0.71 11.38 0.67
C VAL A 225 -0.41 9.93 0.97
N VAL A 226 0.52 9.33 0.26
CA VAL A 226 1.00 7.98 0.54
C VAL A 226 2.52 7.97 0.54
N VAL A 227 3.16 7.03 1.22
CA VAL A 227 4.59 6.84 0.97
C VAL A 227 4.76 6.19 -0.40
N ASN A 228 4.35 4.95 -0.57
CA ASN A 228 4.35 4.25 -1.85
C ASN A 228 3.33 3.09 -1.88
N SER A 229 2.31 3.19 -1.04
CA SER A 229 1.28 2.18 -0.84
C SER A 229 0.43 1.94 -2.09
N THR A 230 -0.03 0.71 -2.28
CA THR A 230 -1.09 0.38 -3.27
C THR A 230 -2.42 1.11 -3.02
N VAL A 231 -2.62 1.69 -1.84
CA VAL A 231 -3.74 2.63 -1.57
C VAL A 231 -3.71 3.83 -2.52
N GLY A 232 -2.53 4.21 -3.03
CA GLY A 232 -2.42 5.23 -4.07
C GLY A 232 -3.23 4.88 -5.33
N LEU A 233 -3.23 3.61 -5.77
CA LEU A 233 -4.09 3.19 -6.89
C LEU A 233 -5.58 3.34 -6.56
N SER A 234 -5.98 3.08 -5.31
CA SER A 234 -7.34 3.34 -4.87
C SER A 234 -7.67 4.84 -4.90
N ALA A 235 -6.75 5.71 -4.47
CA ALA A 235 -6.95 7.16 -4.54
C ALA A 235 -7.10 7.64 -5.99
N LEU A 236 -6.29 7.13 -6.91
CA LEU A 236 -6.41 7.42 -8.35
C LEU A 236 -7.76 6.94 -8.90
N HIS A 237 -8.20 5.73 -8.52
CA HIS A 237 -9.51 5.21 -8.90
C HIS A 237 -10.67 6.12 -8.47
N HIS A 238 -10.58 6.68 -7.27
CA HIS A 238 -11.52 7.66 -6.72
C HIS A 238 -11.26 9.09 -7.23
N ARG A 239 -10.38 9.28 -8.24
CA ARG A 239 -10.07 10.56 -8.86
C ARG A 239 -9.53 11.60 -7.88
N ARG A 240 -8.82 11.16 -6.84
CA ARG A 240 -8.27 12.09 -5.85
C ARG A 240 -6.87 12.54 -6.23
N PRO A 241 -6.57 13.84 -6.11
CA PRO A 241 -5.20 14.31 -6.13
C PRO A 241 -4.33 13.45 -5.22
N LEU A 242 -3.19 13.02 -5.71
CA LEU A 242 -2.32 12.07 -5.02
C LEU A 242 -0.87 12.52 -5.06
N ILE A 243 -0.19 12.45 -3.92
CA ILE A 243 1.26 12.53 -3.85
C ILE A 243 1.83 11.24 -3.27
N ALA A 244 2.89 10.72 -3.88
CA ALA A 244 3.69 9.61 -3.37
C ALA A 244 5.04 10.15 -2.87
N LEU A 245 5.32 10.00 -1.57
CA LEU A 245 6.54 10.48 -0.93
C LEU A 245 7.75 9.56 -1.15
N GLY A 246 7.50 8.35 -1.62
CA GLY A 246 8.50 7.34 -1.98
C GLY A 246 8.28 6.84 -3.40
N THR A 247 9.04 5.82 -3.78
CA THR A 247 9.01 5.28 -5.13
C THR A 247 7.80 4.35 -5.32
N ALA A 248 6.79 4.81 -6.06
CA ALA A 248 5.60 4.03 -6.41
C ALA A 248 5.56 3.74 -7.92
N ILE A 249 4.92 2.64 -8.33
CA ILE A 249 4.79 2.26 -9.74
C ILE A 249 3.97 3.27 -10.55
N TYR A 250 3.04 3.96 -9.89
CA TYR A 250 2.15 4.98 -10.47
C TYR A 250 2.71 6.41 -10.31
N GLY A 251 3.95 6.57 -9.77
CA GLY A 251 4.59 7.85 -9.53
C GLY A 251 5.07 8.50 -10.84
N MET A 252 4.16 9.15 -11.57
CA MET A 252 4.45 9.81 -12.84
C MET A 252 3.56 11.03 -13.06
N PRO A 253 3.98 11.99 -13.92
CA PRO A 253 3.15 13.15 -14.29
C PRO A 253 1.78 12.71 -14.83
N GLY A 254 0.74 13.44 -14.45
CA GLY A 254 -0.65 13.12 -14.83
C GLY A 254 -1.34 12.10 -13.96
N LEU A 255 -0.61 11.26 -13.17
CA LEU A 255 -1.19 10.39 -12.16
C LEU A 255 -0.97 10.92 -10.74
N THR A 256 0.23 11.41 -10.45
CA THR A 256 0.59 11.95 -9.13
C THR A 256 1.15 13.36 -9.24
N TRP A 257 0.97 14.10 -8.18
CA TRP A 257 1.63 15.39 -8.02
C TRP A 257 3.15 15.21 -8.03
N GLN A 258 3.85 16.03 -8.82
CA GLN A 258 5.31 15.96 -9.00
C GLN A 258 6.06 17.08 -8.28
N GLY A 259 5.34 18.05 -7.73
CA GLY A 259 5.91 19.15 -6.95
C GLY A 259 6.19 18.74 -5.49
N SER A 260 6.51 19.73 -4.66
CA SER A 260 6.74 19.53 -3.23
C SER A 260 5.46 19.09 -2.50
N LEU A 261 5.62 18.48 -1.33
CA LEU A 261 4.49 18.21 -0.44
C LEU A 261 3.85 19.52 0.06
N ASP A 262 4.64 20.56 0.23
CA ASP A 262 4.18 21.86 0.70
C ASP A 262 3.21 22.52 -0.29
N ASP A 263 3.50 22.40 -1.58
CA ASP A 263 2.62 22.91 -2.64
C ASP A 263 1.41 22.02 -2.91
N PHE A 264 1.51 20.71 -2.57
CA PHE A 264 0.44 19.72 -2.81
C PHE A 264 -0.89 20.17 -2.22
N TRP A 265 -0.88 20.73 -1.04
CA TRP A 265 -2.10 21.07 -0.30
C TRP A 265 -2.99 22.09 -1.00
N LEU A 266 -2.40 22.94 -1.85
CA LEU A 266 -3.09 24.03 -2.54
C LEU A 266 -3.24 23.79 -4.05
N HIS A 267 -2.28 23.13 -4.67
CA HIS A 267 -2.10 23.13 -6.11
C HIS A 267 -2.27 21.77 -6.78
N ALA A 268 -2.42 20.68 -6.00
CA ALA A 268 -2.55 19.35 -6.59
C ALA A 268 -3.87 19.19 -7.35
N GLU A 269 -3.76 18.68 -8.56
CA GLU A 269 -4.86 18.44 -9.47
C GLU A 269 -5.30 16.97 -9.46
N ALA A 270 -6.54 16.73 -9.92
CA ALA A 270 -7.05 15.39 -10.10
C ALA A 270 -6.26 14.63 -11.19
N PRO A 271 -6.12 13.30 -11.07
CA PRO A 271 -5.38 12.52 -12.06
C PRO A 271 -6.07 12.50 -13.43
N ASP A 272 -5.28 12.38 -14.49
CA ASP A 272 -5.76 12.07 -15.83
C ASP A 272 -6.32 10.64 -15.87
N MET A 273 -7.64 10.53 -15.91
CA MET A 273 -8.32 9.24 -15.87
C MET A 273 -8.13 8.41 -17.16
N HIS A 274 -7.81 9.04 -18.29
CA HIS A 274 -7.47 8.31 -19.50
C HIS A 274 -6.10 7.67 -19.40
N LEU A 275 -5.15 8.39 -18.82
CA LEU A 275 -3.82 7.86 -18.50
C LEU A 275 -3.91 6.77 -17.42
N TYR A 276 -4.70 6.99 -16.37
CA TYR A 276 -4.90 6.00 -15.31
C TYR A 276 -5.43 4.69 -15.86
N GLN A 277 -6.44 4.73 -16.73
CA GLN A 277 -7.01 3.51 -17.32
C GLN A 277 -5.97 2.80 -18.22
N ALA A 278 -5.24 3.55 -19.06
CA ALA A 278 -4.18 2.98 -19.89
C ALA A 278 -3.08 2.31 -19.06
N PHE A 279 -2.66 2.97 -17.97
CA PHE A 279 -1.72 2.43 -17.01
C PHE A 279 -2.23 1.17 -16.34
N LEU A 280 -3.47 1.19 -15.84
CA LEU A 280 -4.08 0.07 -15.13
C LEU A 280 -4.23 -1.16 -16.04
N ASP A 281 -4.72 -0.97 -17.26
CA ASP A 281 -4.86 -2.04 -18.25
C ASP A 281 -3.51 -2.67 -18.56
N TYR A 282 -2.48 -1.86 -18.76
CA TYR A 282 -1.13 -2.35 -18.98
C TYR A 282 -0.59 -3.12 -17.79
N VAL A 283 -0.73 -2.59 -16.58
CA VAL A 283 -0.31 -3.25 -15.34
C VAL A 283 -0.97 -4.62 -15.20
N VAL A 284 -2.30 -4.70 -15.41
CA VAL A 284 -3.03 -5.97 -15.31
C VAL A 284 -2.52 -6.98 -16.30
N HIS A 285 -2.35 -6.61 -17.57
CA HIS A 285 -1.91 -7.54 -18.59
C HIS A 285 -0.46 -8.00 -18.42
N HIS A 286 0.43 -7.10 -18.04
CA HIS A 286 1.87 -7.37 -18.09
C HIS A 286 2.48 -7.78 -16.75
N THR A 287 1.84 -7.45 -15.62
CA THR A 287 2.42 -7.74 -14.32
C THR A 287 1.51 -8.54 -13.39
N GLN A 288 0.19 -8.59 -13.66
CA GLN A 288 -0.73 -9.25 -12.72
C GLN A 288 -1.08 -10.68 -13.17
N ILE A 289 -1.19 -11.58 -12.20
CA ILE A 289 -1.68 -12.94 -12.35
C ILE A 289 -2.86 -13.10 -11.42
N ASN A 290 -3.99 -13.60 -11.93
CA ASN A 290 -5.15 -13.86 -11.08
C ASN A 290 -4.86 -15.01 -10.12
N GLY A 291 -5.05 -14.77 -8.83
CA GLY A 291 -4.77 -15.71 -7.76
C GLY A 291 -4.45 -15.05 -6.43
N ASP A 292 -4.11 -15.85 -5.43
CA ASP A 292 -3.56 -15.43 -4.14
C ASP A 292 -2.58 -16.47 -3.59
N PHE A 293 -1.84 -16.12 -2.51
CA PHE A 293 -0.85 -17.01 -1.88
C PHE A 293 -1.43 -17.92 -0.79
N TYR A 294 -2.71 -17.81 -0.46
CA TYR A 294 -3.24 -18.33 0.80
C TYR A 294 -4.30 -19.39 0.60
N THR A 295 -5.18 -19.24 -0.39
CA THR A 295 -6.26 -20.17 -0.64
C THR A 295 -5.85 -21.25 -1.65
N ARG A 296 -6.45 -22.45 -1.53
CA ARG A 296 -6.17 -23.54 -2.46
C ARG A 296 -6.53 -23.16 -3.91
N SER A 297 -7.70 -22.53 -4.10
CA SER A 297 -8.15 -22.05 -5.41
C SER A 297 -7.24 -20.94 -5.95
N GLY A 298 -6.91 -19.94 -5.13
CA GLY A 298 -6.04 -18.84 -5.51
C GLY A 298 -4.64 -19.29 -5.88
N ILE A 299 -4.04 -20.23 -5.13
CA ILE A 299 -2.74 -20.84 -5.45
C ILE A 299 -2.81 -21.60 -6.78
N ALA A 300 -3.86 -22.38 -7.03
CA ALA A 300 -4.01 -23.10 -8.29
C ALA A 300 -4.12 -22.17 -9.49
N MET A 301 -4.92 -21.09 -9.37
CA MET A 301 -5.05 -20.06 -10.40
C MET A 301 -3.72 -19.34 -10.64
N ALA A 302 -3.04 -18.93 -9.56
CA ALA A 302 -1.75 -18.26 -9.62
C ALA A 302 -0.69 -19.13 -10.29
N THR A 303 -0.61 -20.42 -9.93
CA THR A 303 0.33 -21.36 -10.51
C THR A 303 0.10 -21.52 -12.02
N ALA A 304 -1.15 -21.73 -12.45
CA ALA A 304 -1.48 -21.85 -13.86
C ALA A 304 -1.15 -20.56 -14.65
N GLY A 305 -1.44 -19.38 -14.06
CA GLY A 305 -1.10 -18.09 -14.66
C GLY A 305 0.41 -17.85 -14.75
N ALA A 306 1.15 -18.22 -13.71
CA ALA A 306 2.59 -18.07 -13.66
C ALA A 306 3.29 -18.96 -14.70
N VAL A 307 2.91 -20.25 -14.80
CA VAL A 307 3.47 -21.18 -15.80
C VAL A 307 3.29 -20.62 -17.20
N ARG A 308 2.07 -20.24 -17.60
CA ARG A 308 1.81 -19.64 -18.92
C ARG A 308 2.69 -18.43 -19.21
N ARG A 309 2.86 -17.53 -18.22
CA ARG A 309 3.67 -16.30 -18.40
C ARG A 309 5.16 -16.60 -18.50
N LEU A 310 5.66 -17.55 -17.71
CA LEU A 310 7.07 -17.93 -17.73
C LEU A 310 7.44 -18.69 -19.01
N GLU A 311 6.57 -19.57 -19.51
CA GLU A 311 6.75 -20.28 -20.76
C GLU A 311 6.74 -19.31 -21.95
N ALA A 312 5.76 -18.39 -22.02
CA ALA A 312 5.73 -17.37 -23.07
C ALA A 312 7.02 -16.51 -23.09
N ALA A 313 7.54 -16.17 -21.91
CA ALA A 313 8.80 -15.42 -21.80
C ALA A 313 10.06 -16.25 -22.15
N THR A 314 9.94 -17.56 -22.31
CA THR A 314 11.05 -18.43 -22.70
C THR A 314 11.16 -18.55 -24.23
N HIS A 315 10.06 -18.34 -24.93
CA HIS A 315 9.97 -18.43 -26.39
C HIS A 315 10.05 -17.07 -27.10
N ALA A 316 10.09 -15.96 -26.32
CA ALA A 316 10.30 -14.59 -26.80
C ALA A 316 11.75 -14.12 -26.55
#